data_aed07f78e1eee48cbcde240ec8159003
#
_entry.id   aed07f78e1eee48cbcde240ec8159003
#
_cell.length_a   1.000
_cell.length_b   1.000
_cell.length_c   1.000
_cell.angle_alpha   90.00
_cell.angle_beta   90.00
_cell.angle_gamma   90.00
#
_symmetry.space_group_name_H-M   'P 1'
#
loop_
_entity.id
_entity.type
_entity.pdbx_description
1 polymer ?
#
loop_
_entity_poly.entity_id
_entity_poly.type
_entity_poly.pdbx_seq_one_letter_code
_entity_poly.pdbx_strand_id
1 'polypeptide(L)'
;MSEAFTDYFRHCVQHLFHAARAFSFFALLPIVVLAAILPLLTGCGDNHQTDRPAPPRPVRYLVITASSPAHADLRTGEIRAHDETTLSFRTDGRLASREVDMGATVHAGQLLATLERATSENQQASAEAERQGAQAAERVAALNLKRMQKLMPSGAIAQSQLDSARADWQSAVARLKSSEAALRNARESLDWTQLAAPADGVITSVSASAGQVVSAGQSIFTLATSHARDVVLDVSDPQRFSRAMQARWQVASLTEPAITATAVLRDISPQADPQTRTWRVRLMLTDPPDAMALGASVTVALPQTQTPGFTVPACALTRLNGHPTLFIIDAQQRAQPRPVTIAQYTSDSVIIAGGVRPGDKVIVAGVSKLRAGEKVIPGEAM
;
A
#
# COMPACT_ATOMS: atom_id res chain seq x y z
N MET A 1 12.35 43.03 9.96
CA MET A 1 10.88 43.02 10.08
C MET A 1 10.51 43.28 11.54
N SER A 2 10.81 44.46 12.04
CA SER A 2 10.61 44.84 13.45
C SER A 2 10.48 46.36 13.57
N GLU A 3 9.67 47.01 12.74
CA GLU A 3 9.42 48.46 12.86
C GLU A 3 7.98 48.87 12.50
N ALA A 4 7.07 47.95 12.22
CA ALA A 4 5.70 48.25 11.83
C ALA A 4 4.66 48.07 12.97
N PHE A 5 5.07 47.73 14.18
CA PHE A 5 4.15 47.42 15.28
C PHE A 5 4.07 48.48 16.37
N THR A 6 4.86 49.56 16.27
CA THR A 6 4.94 50.62 17.31
C THR A 6 4.12 51.88 16.99
N ASP A 7 3.64 52.07 15.75
CA ASP A 7 2.89 53.28 15.36
C ASP A 7 1.36 53.17 15.53
N TYR A 8 0.82 51.97 15.72
CA TYR A 8 -0.64 51.80 15.90
C TYR A 8 -1.12 52.04 17.34
N PHE A 9 -0.22 52.08 18.29
CA PHE A 9 -0.57 52.28 19.73
C PHE A 9 -0.52 53.74 20.21
N ARG A 10 -0.03 54.65 19.38
CA ARG A 10 0.10 56.09 19.75
C ARG A 10 -1.09 56.94 19.36
N HIS A 11 -1.98 56.46 18.49
CA HIS A 11 -3.13 57.27 18.01
C HIS A 11 -4.45 57.07 18.78
N CYS A 12 -4.52 56.09 19.67
CA CYS A 12 -5.75 55.81 20.43
C CYS A 12 -5.83 56.46 21.83
N VAL A 13 -4.79 57.16 22.29
CA VAL A 13 -4.75 57.74 23.66
C VAL A 13 -5.00 59.25 23.69
N GLN A 14 -5.09 59.91 22.53
CA GLN A 14 -5.24 61.38 22.49
C GLN A 14 -6.67 61.95 22.36
N HIS A 15 -7.72 61.08 22.29
CA HIS A 15 -9.11 61.57 22.15
C HIS A 15 -9.98 61.46 23.41
N LEU A 16 -9.42 61.19 24.59
CA LEU A 16 -10.21 60.96 25.81
C LEU A 16 -10.08 62.08 26.87
N PHE A 17 -9.57 63.25 26.55
CA PHE A 17 -9.34 64.33 27.55
C PHE A 17 -9.88 65.73 27.15
N HIS A 18 -11.05 65.80 26.47
CA HIS A 18 -11.73 67.09 26.27
C HIS A 18 -13.26 67.00 26.27
N ALA A 19 -13.89 66.66 27.40
CA ALA A 19 -15.30 66.95 27.61
C ALA A 19 -15.64 66.89 29.12
N ALA A 20 -15.03 67.72 29.92
CA ALA A 20 -15.47 67.96 31.28
C ALA A 20 -15.32 69.44 31.58
N ARG A 21 -16.33 70.23 31.15
CA ARG A 21 -16.68 71.54 31.77
C ARG A 21 -17.87 72.10 31.00
N ALA A 22 -18.98 72.06 31.64
CA ALA A 22 -20.14 72.99 31.60
C ALA A 22 -21.44 72.17 31.72
N PHE A 23 -22.04 72.15 32.81
CA PHE A 23 -23.39 72.70 33.05
C PHE A 23 -23.89 72.23 34.41
N SER A 24 -23.57 73.03 35.39
CA SER A 24 -24.31 73.14 36.64
C SER A 24 -25.45 74.13 36.37
N PHE A 25 -26.68 73.68 36.46
CA PHE A 25 -27.93 74.45 36.60
C PHE A 25 -29.09 73.73 35.91
N PHE A 26 -29.62 72.68 36.51
CA PHE A 26 -31.00 72.21 36.29
C PHE A 26 -31.27 70.98 37.21
N ALA A 27 -31.02 71.16 38.51
CA ALA A 27 -31.11 69.99 39.42
C ALA A 27 -32.31 70.12 40.40
N LEU A 28 -33.45 70.63 39.98
CA LEU A 28 -34.61 70.72 40.89
C LEU A 28 -35.99 70.32 40.30
N LEU A 29 -36.06 69.98 39.00
CA LEU A 29 -37.32 69.58 38.38
C LEU A 29 -37.62 68.07 38.27
N PRO A 30 -36.68 67.14 38.34
CA PRO A 30 -37.01 65.71 38.20
C PRO A 30 -37.43 65.05 39.51
N ILE A 31 -37.28 65.66 40.69
CA ILE A 31 -37.61 64.95 41.96
C ILE A 31 -39.09 64.93 42.24
N VAL A 32 -39.87 65.88 41.75
CA VAL A 32 -41.34 65.90 41.93
C VAL A 32 -42.05 64.90 40.94
N VAL A 33 -41.49 64.70 39.75
CA VAL A 33 -42.06 63.76 38.79
C VAL A 33 -41.71 62.30 39.17
N LEU A 34 -40.61 62.08 39.88
CA LEU A 34 -40.21 60.73 40.31
C LEU A 34 -41.05 60.24 41.49
N ALA A 35 -41.61 61.13 42.35
CA ALA A 35 -42.46 60.74 43.47
C ALA A 35 -43.91 60.43 43.09
N ALA A 36 -44.35 60.79 41.86
CA ALA A 36 -45.72 60.53 41.39
C ALA A 36 -45.79 59.20 40.58
N ILE A 37 -44.67 58.59 40.18
CA ILE A 37 -44.58 57.38 39.39
C ILE A 37 -44.34 56.15 40.27
N LEU A 38 -43.94 56.29 41.53
CA LEU A 38 -43.59 55.19 42.42
C LEU A 38 -44.78 54.25 42.86
N PRO A 39 -46.06 54.69 42.93
CA PRO A 39 -47.12 53.78 43.33
C PRO A 39 -47.70 52.95 42.18
N LEU A 40 -47.23 53.09 40.91
CA LEU A 40 -47.74 52.31 39.77
C LEU A 40 -46.93 51.04 39.48
N LEU A 41 -45.86 50.75 40.25
CA LEU A 41 -45.02 49.56 40.07
C LEU A 41 -45.22 48.43 41.10
N THR A 42 -46.26 48.52 41.96
CA THR A 42 -46.58 47.45 42.91
C THR A 42 -47.71 46.55 42.35
N GLY A 43 -47.62 46.17 41.11
CA GLY A 43 -48.44 45.17 40.46
C GLY A 43 -47.66 43.88 40.20
N CYS A 44 -46.88 43.37 41.14
CA CYS A 44 -46.41 41.98 41.07
C CYS A 44 -47.53 41.05 41.49
N GLY A 45 -48.34 40.66 40.54
CA GLY A 45 -49.12 39.43 40.67
C GLY A 45 -48.21 38.26 40.88
N ASP A 46 -48.35 37.54 41.97
CA ASP A 46 -47.86 36.18 42.16
C ASP A 46 -48.32 35.32 40.99
N ASN A 47 -47.50 35.21 39.99
CA ASN A 47 -47.64 34.18 38.97
C ASN A 47 -47.23 32.85 39.63
N HIS A 48 -48.15 32.30 40.42
CA HIS A 48 -48.17 30.85 40.61
C HIS A 48 -48.29 30.24 39.22
N GLN A 49 -47.16 30.01 38.60
CA GLN A 49 -47.05 29.16 37.46
C GLN A 49 -47.45 27.77 37.95
N THR A 50 -48.74 27.51 37.92
CA THR A 50 -49.23 26.15 38.00
C THR A 50 -48.39 25.33 37.07
N ASP A 51 -47.71 24.36 37.63
CA ASP A 51 -46.90 23.35 36.97
C ASP A 51 -47.77 22.56 36.00
N ARG A 52 -48.19 23.21 34.88
CA ARG A 52 -48.83 22.49 33.79
C ARG A 52 -47.72 21.59 33.21
N PRO A 53 -47.89 20.29 33.30
CA PRO A 53 -46.93 19.38 32.69
C PRO A 53 -46.74 19.81 31.23
N ALA A 54 -45.51 20.15 30.88
CA ALA A 54 -45.15 20.51 29.51
C ALA A 54 -45.75 19.45 28.55
N PRO A 55 -46.33 19.85 27.42
CA PRO A 55 -46.90 18.90 26.49
C PRO A 55 -45.81 17.89 26.07
N PRO A 56 -46.16 16.58 26.03
CA PRO A 56 -45.16 15.55 25.73
C PRO A 56 -44.55 15.81 24.36
N ARG A 57 -43.21 15.75 24.28
CA ARG A 57 -42.46 16.09 23.06
C ARG A 57 -42.35 14.86 22.13
N PRO A 58 -42.55 15.03 20.84
CA PRO A 58 -42.25 13.97 19.87
C PRO A 58 -40.73 13.78 19.77
N VAL A 59 -40.28 12.53 19.87
CA VAL A 59 -38.88 12.15 19.77
C VAL A 59 -38.72 10.99 18.78
N ARG A 60 -37.65 10.97 18.01
CA ARG A 60 -37.26 9.80 17.22
C ARG A 60 -36.36 8.91 18.05
N TYR A 61 -36.54 7.61 17.92
CA TYR A 61 -35.76 6.65 18.68
C TYR A 61 -35.21 5.54 17.79
N LEU A 62 -34.12 4.93 18.27
CA LEU A 62 -33.50 3.73 17.72
C LEU A 62 -33.68 2.61 18.74
N VAL A 63 -34.11 1.44 18.29
CA VAL A 63 -34.10 0.23 19.13
C VAL A 63 -32.71 -0.38 19.07
N ILE A 64 -32.07 -0.53 20.22
CA ILE A 64 -30.78 -1.18 20.31
C ILE A 64 -30.92 -2.66 19.93
N THR A 65 -30.41 -3.03 18.78
CA THR A 65 -30.24 -4.43 18.38
C THR A 65 -28.82 -4.90 18.72
N ALA A 66 -28.65 -6.20 18.91
CA ALA A 66 -27.30 -6.76 19.12
C ALA A 66 -26.40 -6.35 17.98
N SER A 67 -25.21 -5.86 18.36
CA SER A 67 -24.10 -5.41 17.52
C SER A 67 -24.30 -5.53 16.02
N SER A 68 -24.52 -4.40 15.36
CA SER A 68 -24.30 -4.31 13.90
C SER A 68 -22.83 -4.64 13.64
N PRO A 69 -22.50 -5.44 12.61
CA PRO A 69 -21.11 -5.68 12.28
C PRO A 69 -20.42 -4.33 12.04
N ALA A 70 -19.35 -4.08 12.79
CA ALA A 70 -18.52 -2.91 12.57
C ALA A 70 -18.20 -2.82 11.08
N HIS A 71 -18.24 -1.62 10.49
CA HIS A 71 -17.83 -1.42 9.10
C HIS A 71 -16.44 -2.03 8.93
N ALA A 72 -16.35 -3.07 8.10
CA ALA A 72 -15.08 -3.71 7.81
C ALA A 72 -14.13 -2.63 7.29
N ASP A 73 -12.96 -2.48 7.90
CA ASP A 73 -11.91 -1.60 7.38
C ASP A 73 -11.36 -2.30 6.12
N LEU A 74 -11.85 -1.86 4.96
CA LEU A 74 -11.49 -2.41 3.67
C LEU A 74 -10.26 -1.68 3.13
N ARG A 75 -9.28 -2.43 2.65
CA ARG A 75 -8.12 -1.90 1.96
C ARG A 75 -8.09 -2.42 0.53
N THR A 76 -7.75 -1.55 -0.41
CA THR A 76 -7.61 -1.94 -1.81
C THR A 76 -6.20 -2.45 -2.05
N GLY A 77 -6.08 -3.52 -2.79
CA GLY A 77 -4.83 -4.12 -3.24
C GLY A 77 -4.92 -4.55 -4.70
N GLU A 78 -3.79 -4.99 -5.24
CA GLU A 78 -3.65 -5.50 -6.60
C GLU A 78 -3.16 -6.95 -6.54
N ILE A 79 -3.68 -7.81 -7.41
CA ILE A 79 -3.21 -9.19 -7.55
C ILE A 79 -1.95 -9.20 -8.41
N ARG A 80 -0.87 -9.75 -7.86
CA ARG A 80 0.40 -9.96 -8.55
C ARG A 80 0.81 -11.42 -8.51
N ALA A 81 1.68 -11.80 -9.43
CA ALA A 81 2.28 -13.13 -9.36
C ALA A 81 3.16 -13.23 -8.09
N HIS A 82 3.16 -14.41 -7.49
CA HIS A 82 3.96 -14.70 -6.30
C HIS A 82 5.45 -14.53 -6.58
N ASP A 83 5.92 -15.06 -7.72
CA ASP A 83 7.28 -14.95 -8.19
C ASP A 83 7.30 -14.37 -9.60
N GLU A 84 7.99 -13.25 -9.77
CA GLU A 84 8.23 -12.59 -11.04
C GLU A 84 9.72 -12.49 -11.31
N THR A 85 10.13 -12.86 -12.50
CA THR A 85 11.52 -12.76 -12.96
C THR A 85 11.59 -11.84 -14.17
N THR A 86 12.46 -10.83 -14.10
CA THR A 86 12.76 -9.96 -15.23
C THR A 86 13.79 -10.63 -16.12
N LEU A 87 13.46 -10.80 -17.39
CA LEU A 87 14.32 -11.41 -18.40
C LEU A 87 14.99 -10.32 -19.24
N SER A 88 16.30 -10.42 -19.42
CA SER A 88 17.11 -9.47 -20.15
C SER A 88 18.23 -10.20 -20.92
N PHE A 89 18.71 -9.59 -22.02
CA PHE A 89 19.90 -10.10 -22.68
C PHE A 89 21.16 -9.75 -21.86
N ARG A 90 22.17 -10.65 -21.96
CA ARG A 90 23.48 -10.43 -21.32
C ARG A 90 24.41 -9.54 -22.15
N THR A 91 24.07 -9.31 -23.42
CA THR A 91 24.81 -8.49 -24.37
C THR A 91 23.88 -7.44 -24.98
N ASP A 92 24.45 -6.35 -25.43
CA ASP A 92 23.77 -5.34 -26.24
C ASP A 92 23.61 -5.80 -27.70
N GLY A 93 22.60 -5.28 -28.35
CA GLY A 93 22.35 -5.60 -29.74
C GLY A 93 20.99 -5.11 -30.23
N ARG A 94 20.72 -5.35 -31.52
CA ARG A 94 19.42 -5.08 -32.10
C ARG A 94 18.54 -6.32 -32.01
N LEU A 95 17.31 -6.16 -31.52
CA LEU A 95 16.34 -7.24 -31.43
C LEU A 95 15.92 -7.68 -32.86
N ALA A 96 16.29 -8.88 -33.26
CA ALA A 96 15.96 -9.43 -34.58
C ALA A 96 14.53 -9.95 -34.61
N SER A 97 14.13 -10.76 -33.62
CA SER A 97 12.80 -11.33 -33.51
C SER A 97 12.33 -11.43 -32.07
N ARG A 98 11.01 -11.45 -31.91
CA ARG A 98 10.30 -11.73 -30.68
C ARG A 98 9.23 -12.78 -30.97
N GLU A 99 9.33 -13.91 -30.28
CA GLU A 99 8.53 -15.12 -30.58
C GLU A 99 7.28 -15.23 -29.69
N VAL A 100 7.19 -14.40 -28.63
CA VAL A 100 6.12 -14.46 -27.62
C VAL A 100 5.55 -13.09 -27.34
N ASP A 101 4.26 -13.03 -27.02
CA ASP A 101 3.53 -11.83 -26.63
C ASP A 101 3.16 -11.84 -25.14
N MET A 102 2.70 -10.70 -24.64
CA MET A 102 2.13 -10.61 -23.30
C MET A 102 0.93 -11.55 -23.15
N GLY A 103 0.87 -12.29 -22.05
CA GLY A 103 -0.14 -13.32 -21.78
C GLY A 103 0.21 -14.71 -22.32
N ALA A 104 1.31 -14.86 -23.08
CA ALA A 104 1.72 -16.17 -23.60
C ALA A 104 2.23 -17.07 -22.46
N THR A 105 1.79 -18.33 -22.48
CA THR A 105 2.38 -19.38 -21.63
C THR A 105 3.63 -19.90 -22.29
N VAL A 106 4.71 -20.02 -21.54
CA VAL A 106 6.03 -20.45 -22.00
C VAL A 106 6.58 -21.59 -21.15
N HIS A 107 7.43 -22.43 -21.76
CA HIS A 107 8.10 -23.52 -21.07
C HIS A 107 9.58 -23.25 -20.86
N ALA A 108 10.17 -23.87 -19.85
CA ALA A 108 11.60 -23.79 -19.58
C ALA A 108 12.42 -24.16 -20.84
N GLY A 109 13.39 -23.31 -21.20
CA GLY A 109 14.20 -23.45 -22.41
C GLY A 109 13.56 -22.96 -23.70
N GLN A 110 12.28 -22.53 -23.69
CA GLN A 110 11.63 -21.96 -24.87
C GLN A 110 12.27 -20.65 -25.27
N LEU A 111 12.59 -20.50 -26.58
CA LEU A 111 13.10 -19.26 -27.15
C LEU A 111 12.05 -18.18 -27.13
N LEU A 112 12.37 -17.00 -26.54
CA LEU A 112 11.47 -15.86 -26.40
C LEU A 112 11.81 -14.74 -27.39
N ALA A 113 13.09 -14.50 -27.59
CA ALA A 113 13.59 -13.44 -28.48
C ALA A 113 15.03 -13.69 -28.91
N THR A 114 15.43 -13.08 -30.04
CA THR A 114 16.81 -13.17 -30.57
C THR A 114 17.33 -11.77 -30.91
N LEU A 115 18.63 -11.56 -30.67
CA LEU A 115 19.37 -10.40 -31.23
C LEU A 115 19.88 -10.73 -32.64
N GLU A 116 20.34 -9.70 -33.37
CA GLU A 116 21.07 -9.88 -34.62
C GLU A 116 22.37 -10.68 -34.36
N ARG A 117 22.51 -11.82 -35.01
CA ARG A 117 23.54 -12.84 -34.69
C ARG A 117 24.78 -12.78 -35.57
N ALA A 118 24.70 -12.09 -36.73
CA ALA A 118 25.71 -12.17 -37.77
C ALA A 118 27.14 -11.87 -37.27
N THR A 119 27.30 -10.88 -36.37
CA THR A 119 28.62 -10.55 -35.81
C THR A 119 29.15 -11.66 -34.91
N SER A 120 28.34 -12.23 -34.04
CA SER A 120 28.73 -13.30 -33.11
C SER A 120 28.98 -14.61 -33.86
N GLU A 121 28.23 -14.92 -34.91
CA GLU A 121 28.44 -16.07 -35.78
C GLU A 121 29.80 -15.96 -36.52
N ASN A 122 30.14 -14.79 -37.08
CA ASN A 122 31.42 -14.53 -37.70
C ASN A 122 32.59 -14.64 -36.70
N GLN A 123 32.40 -14.17 -35.49
CA GLN A 123 33.41 -14.26 -34.43
C GLN A 123 33.64 -15.72 -34.00
N GLN A 124 32.58 -16.53 -33.88
CA GLN A 124 32.68 -17.96 -33.62
C GLN A 124 33.40 -18.67 -34.74
N ALA A 125 33.06 -18.41 -36.01
CA ALA A 125 33.71 -19.02 -37.18
C ALA A 125 35.22 -18.69 -37.22
N SER A 126 35.61 -17.45 -36.93
CA SER A 126 37.01 -17.03 -36.82
C SER A 126 37.75 -17.78 -35.71
N ALA A 127 37.15 -17.87 -34.50
CA ALA A 127 37.77 -18.57 -33.37
C ALA A 127 37.91 -20.08 -33.63
N GLU A 128 36.93 -20.69 -34.33
CA GLU A 128 37.01 -22.08 -34.74
C GLU A 128 38.16 -22.33 -35.75
N ALA A 129 38.35 -21.45 -36.74
CA ALA A 129 39.46 -21.53 -37.68
C ALA A 129 40.83 -21.40 -36.99
N GLU A 130 40.94 -20.48 -36.01
CA GLU A 130 42.17 -20.32 -35.24
C GLU A 130 42.47 -21.55 -34.36
N ARG A 131 41.47 -22.13 -33.72
CA ARG A 131 41.62 -23.39 -32.99
C ARG A 131 42.10 -24.55 -33.89
N GLN A 132 41.51 -24.67 -35.09
CA GLN A 132 41.97 -25.67 -36.07
C GLN A 132 43.43 -25.47 -36.51
N GLY A 133 43.81 -24.23 -36.75
CA GLY A 133 45.22 -23.86 -37.07
C GLY A 133 46.17 -24.18 -35.93
N ALA A 134 45.80 -23.83 -34.69
CA ALA A 134 46.60 -24.14 -33.50
C ALA A 134 46.74 -25.65 -33.26
N GLN A 135 45.67 -26.39 -33.48
CA GLN A 135 45.65 -27.86 -33.37
C GLN A 135 46.59 -28.51 -34.41
N ALA A 136 46.59 -28.02 -35.66
CA ALA A 136 47.50 -28.48 -36.68
C ALA A 136 48.96 -28.20 -36.31
N ALA A 137 49.28 -27.00 -35.78
CA ALA A 137 50.61 -26.62 -35.34
C ALA A 137 51.10 -27.49 -34.16
N GLU A 138 50.23 -27.77 -33.18
CA GLU A 138 50.54 -28.67 -32.07
C GLU A 138 50.87 -30.09 -32.58
N ARG A 139 50.08 -30.62 -33.48
CA ARG A 139 50.33 -31.94 -34.07
C ARG A 139 51.68 -32.02 -34.77
N VAL A 140 52.07 -30.99 -35.53
CA VAL A 140 53.36 -30.91 -36.20
C VAL A 140 54.50 -30.88 -35.19
N ALA A 141 54.37 -30.03 -34.15
CA ALA A 141 55.38 -29.91 -33.09
C ALA A 141 55.50 -31.21 -32.28
N ALA A 142 54.39 -31.89 -31.96
CA ALA A 142 54.39 -33.18 -31.28
C ALA A 142 55.09 -34.28 -32.11
N LEU A 143 54.86 -34.35 -33.43
CA LEU A 143 55.53 -35.29 -34.32
C LEU A 143 57.01 -35.01 -34.42
N ASN A 144 57.40 -33.74 -34.46
CA ASN A 144 58.83 -33.33 -34.45
C ASN A 144 59.52 -33.74 -33.14
N LEU A 145 58.93 -33.41 -31.98
CA LEU A 145 59.42 -33.83 -30.66
C LEU A 145 59.60 -35.35 -30.58
N LYS A 146 58.59 -36.11 -31.01
CA LYS A 146 58.64 -37.60 -31.06
C LYS A 146 59.76 -38.09 -31.91
N ARG A 147 60.08 -37.44 -33.07
CA ARG A 147 61.19 -37.77 -33.95
C ARG A 147 62.52 -37.50 -33.23
N MET A 148 62.74 -36.32 -32.62
CA MET A 148 63.94 -35.98 -31.89
C MET A 148 64.18 -36.92 -30.71
N GLN A 149 63.11 -37.28 -29.94
CA GLN A 149 63.20 -38.28 -28.88
C GLN A 149 63.72 -39.66 -29.36
N LYS A 150 63.33 -40.10 -30.57
CA LYS A 150 63.78 -41.36 -31.16
C LYS A 150 65.21 -41.31 -31.66
N LEU A 151 65.73 -40.13 -32.12
CA LEU A 151 67.05 -39.97 -32.60
C LEU A 151 68.10 -39.71 -31.50
N MET A 152 67.70 -39.25 -30.38
CA MET A 152 68.57 -38.92 -29.23
C MET A 152 69.40 -40.13 -28.74
N PRO A 153 68.88 -41.35 -28.59
CA PRO A 153 69.63 -42.50 -28.08
C PRO A 153 70.77 -42.94 -29.03
N SER A 154 70.62 -42.66 -30.33
CA SER A 154 71.65 -42.95 -31.32
C SER A 154 72.79 -41.92 -31.39
N GLY A 155 72.75 -40.83 -30.62
CA GLY A 155 73.68 -39.73 -30.66
C GLY A 155 73.64 -38.86 -31.94
N ALA A 156 72.59 -39.02 -32.78
CA ALA A 156 72.44 -38.35 -34.06
C ALA A 156 72.01 -36.87 -33.92
N ILE A 157 71.64 -36.42 -32.73
CA ILE A 157 71.22 -35.06 -32.44
C ILE A 157 71.84 -34.54 -31.13
N ALA A 158 71.99 -33.25 -31.01
CA ALA A 158 72.42 -32.57 -29.76
C ALA A 158 71.29 -32.45 -28.77
N GLN A 159 71.59 -32.48 -27.47
CA GLN A 159 70.56 -32.27 -26.37
C GLN A 159 69.82 -30.98 -26.58
N SER A 160 70.47 -29.89 -27.00
CA SER A 160 69.84 -28.60 -27.29
C SER A 160 68.76 -28.66 -28.36
N GLN A 161 68.87 -29.57 -29.37
CA GLN A 161 67.84 -29.75 -30.37
C GLN A 161 66.62 -30.45 -29.82
N LEU A 162 66.75 -31.43 -28.88
CA LEU A 162 65.64 -32.06 -28.21
C LEU A 162 64.94 -31.07 -27.26
N ASP A 163 65.72 -30.24 -26.54
CA ASP A 163 65.13 -29.27 -25.63
C ASP A 163 64.39 -28.16 -26.39
N SER A 164 64.93 -27.72 -27.57
CA SER A 164 64.17 -26.82 -28.46
C SER A 164 62.88 -27.43 -28.95
N ALA A 165 62.91 -28.69 -29.47
CA ALA A 165 61.69 -29.34 -29.94
C ALA A 165 60.63 -29.52 -28.81
N ARG A 166 61.09 -29.74 -27.58
CA ARG A 166 60.19 -29.79 -26.41
C ARG A 166 59.58 -28.43 -26.11
N ALA A 167 60.38 -27.36 -26.15
CA ALA A 167 59.86 -25.99 -25.93
C ALA A 167 58.89 -25.58 -27.03
N ASP A 168 59.16 -25.91 -28.30
CA ASP A 168 58.27 -25.66 -29.43
C ASP A 168 56.93 -26.36 -29.25
N TRP A 169 56.96 -27.64 -28.85
CA TRP A 169 55.74 -28.39 -28.59
C TRP A 169 54.93 -27.79 -27.39
N GLN A 170 55.60 -27.43 -26.28
CA GLN A 170 54.95 -26.80 -25.15
C GLN A 170 54.30 -25.47 -25.54
N SER A 171 54.95 -24.68 -26.37
CA SER A 171 54.44 -23.43 -26.92
C SER A 171 53.18 -23.67 -27.78
N ALA A 172 53.23 -24.69 -28.67
CA ALA A 172 52.09 -25.07 -29.52
C ALA A 172 50.90 -25.57 -28.69
N VAL A 173 51.13 -26.37 -27.63
CA VAL A 173 50.08 -26.79 -26.68
C VAL A 173 49.46 -25.60 -25.97
N ALA A 174 50.28 -24.65 -25.50
CA ALA A 174 49.77 -23.44 -24.84
C ALA A 174 48.89 -22.60 -25.79
N ARG A 175 49.32 -22.46 -27.06
CA ARG A 175 48.55 -21.76 -28.09
C ARG A 175 47.22 -22.47 -28.43
N LEU A 176 47.22 -23.79 -28.54
CA LEU A 176 45.96 -24.58 -28.72
C LEU A 176 45.02 -24.34 -27.56
N LYS A 177 45.49 -24.45 -26.32
CA LYS A 177 44.65 -24.20 -25.12
C LYS A 177 44.06 -22.79 -25.09
N SER A 178 44.83 -21.78 -25.51
CA SER A 178 44.35 -20.40 -25.62
C SER A 178 43.26 -20.26 -26.69
N SER A 179 43.45 -20.85 -27.88
CA SER A 179 42.47 -20.80 -28.98
C SER A 179 41.18 -21.58 -28.63
N GLU A 180 41.27 -22.68 -27.88
CA GLU A 180 40.09 -23.39 -27.34
C GLU A 180 39.31 -22.52 -26.36
N ALA A 181 39.98 -21.75 -25.51
CA ALA A 181 39.31 -20.82 -24.61
C ALA A 181 38.65 -19.67 -25.39
N ALA A 182 39.30 -19.13 -26.41
CA ALA A 182 38.73 -18.09 -27.28
C ALA A 182 37.45 -18.60 -28.00
N LEU A 183 37.46 -19.85 -28.49
CA LEU A 183 36.30 -20.46 -29.13
C LEU A 183 35.14 -20.66 -28.13
N ARG A 184 35.43 -21.08 -26.89
CA ARG A 184 34.35 -21.19 -25.86
C ARG A 184 33.71 -19.83 -25.62
N ASN A 185 34.51 -18.79 -25.45
CA ASN A 185 33.99 -17.43 -25.24
C ASN A 185 33.12 -16.95 -26.43
N ALA A 186 33.58 -17.23 -27.67
CA ALA A 186 32.81 -16.85 -28.86
C ALA A 186 31.44 -17.61 -28.95
N ARG A 187 31.43 -18.88 -28.56
CA ARG A 187 30.18 -19.69 -28.49
C ARG A 187 29.23 -19.12 -27.41
N GLU A 188 29.75 -18.86 -26.22
CA GLU A 188 28.95 -18.26 -25.16
C GLU A 188 28.37 -16.89 -25.59
N SER A 189 29.17 -16.06 -26.27
CA SER A 189 28.69 -14.77 -26.80
C SER A 189 27.58 -14.94 -27.84
N LEU A 190 27.64 -15.99 -28.65
CA LEU A 190 26.55 -16.32 -29.57
C LEU A 190 25.31 -16.81 -28.83
N ASP A 191 25.46 -17.65 -27.81
CA ASP A 191 24.34 -18.13 -26.99
C ASP A 191 23.64 -16.96 -26.26
N TRP A 192 24.38 -15.93 -25.84
CA TRP A 192 23.82 -14.72 -25.20
C TRP A 192 22.96 -13.86 -26.14
N THR A 193 23.04 -14.11 -27.46
CA THR A 193 22.13 -13.47 -28.43
C THR A 193 20.73 -14.07 -28.43
N GLN A 194 20.50 -15.17 -27.71
CA GLN A 194 19.22 -15.84 -27.57
C GLN A 194 18.70 -15.66 -26.13
N LEU A 195 17.46 -15.25 -26.00
CA LEU A 195 16.79 -15.15 -24.72
C LEU A 195 15.77 -16.26 -24.60
N ALA A 196 16.03 -17.21 -23.70
CA ALA A 196 15.14 -18.33 -23.42
C ALA A 196 14.52 -18.19 -22.03
N ALA A 197 13.34 -18.79 -21.84
CA ALA A 197 12.67 -18.84 -20.54
C ALA A 197 13.45 -19.72 -19.56
N PRO A 198 13.75 -19.26 -18.35
CA PRO A 198 14.47 -20.03 -17.33
C PRO A 198 13.59 -21.11 -16.67
N ALA A 199 12.26 -20.94 -16.70
CA ALA A 199 11.26 -21.81 -16.08
C ALA A 199 9.93 -21.72 -16.84
N ASP A 200 9.01 -22.64 -16.54
CA ASP A 200 7.62 -22.56 -17.01
C ASP A 200 6.92 -21.34 -16.38
N GLY A 201 6.02 -20.69 -17.14
CA GLY A 201 5.30 -19.53 -16.63
C GLY A 201 4.51 -18.79 -17.69
N VAL A 202 4.08 -17.58 -17.33
CA VAL A 202 3.31 -16.68 -18.19
C VAL A 202 4.04 -15.34 -18.33
N ILE A 203 4.11 -14.81 -19.54
CA ILE A 203 4.69 -13.47 -19.79
C ILE A 203 3.71 -12.42 -19.32
N THR A 204 4.09 -11.65 -18.29
CA THR A 204 3.25 -10.59 -17.70
C THR A 204 3.52 -9.21 -18.30
N SER A 205 4.71 -8.98 -18.83
CA SER A 205 5.02 -7.74 -19.54
C SER A 205 6.04 -7.94 -20.65
N VAL A 206 5.98 -7.06 -21.66
CA VAL A 206 6.90 -6.98 -22.78
C VAL A 206 7.34 -5.52 -22.92
N SER A 207 8.65 -5.26 -22.78
CA SER A 207 9.21 -3.90 -22.73
C SER A 207 10.03 -3.53 -23.97
N ALA A 208 10.18 -4.43 -24.97
CA ALA A 208 10.93 -4.17 -26.19
C ALA A 208 10.24 -4.75 -27.40
N SER A 209 10.45 -4.10 -28.55
CA SER A 209 9.90 -4.49 -29.85
C SER A 209 10.99 -4.93 -30.82
N ALA A 210 10.64 -5.82 -31.77
CA ALA A 210 11.55 -6.21 -32.85
C ALA A 210 12.06 -4.98 -33.60
N GLY A 211 13.35 -4.99 -33.95
CA GLY A 211 14.04 -3.87 -34.58
C GLY A 211 14.62 -2.85 -33.61
N GLN A 212 14.26 -2.88 -32.32
CA GLN A 212 14.81 -1.98 -31.30
C GLN A 212 16.21 -2.39 -30.90
N VAL A 213 17.09 -1.39 -30.61
CA VAL A 213 18.40 -1.61 -30.00
C VAL A 213 18.20 -1.67 -28.48
N VAL A 214 18.73 -2.70 -27.85
CA VAL A 214 18.62 -2.96 -26.41
C VAL A 214 20.01 -3.08 -25.80
N SER A 215 20.14 -2.65 -24.55
CA SER A 215 21.40 -2.75 -23.80
C SER A 215 21.42 -4.01 -22.92
N ALA A 216 22.62 -4.48 -22.59
CA ALA A 216 22.78 -5.56 -21.62
C ALA A 216 22.10 -5.22 -20.29
N GLY A 217 21.31 -6.16 -19.75
CA GLY A 217 20.55 -5.96 -18.51
C GLY A 217 19.25 -5.16 -18.65
N GLN A 218 18.94 -4.63 -19.85
CA GLN A 218 17.65 -3.98 -20.08
C GLN A 218 16.53 -5.00 -20.02
N SER A 219 15.48 -4.70 -19.25
CA SER A 219 14.28 -5.55 -19.16
C SER A 219 13.61 -5.70 -20.54
N ILE A 220 13.40 -6.95 -20.97
CA ILE A 220 12.69 -7.29 -22.21
C ILE A 220 11.33 -7.92 -21.90
N PHE A 221 11.31 -8.89 -20.98
CA PHE A 221 10.10 -9.56 -20.53
C PHE A 221 10.06 -9.62 -19.01
N THR A 222 8.85 -9.70 -18.46
CA THR A 222 8.64 -10.17 -17.10
C THR A 222 7.90 -11.50 -17.17
N LEU A 223 8.45 -12.52 -16.50
CA LEU A 223 7.91 -13.87 -16.45
C LEU A 223 7.37 -14.16 -15.06
N ALA A 224 6.10 -14.47 -14.95
CA ALA A 224 5.50 -15.06 -13.75
C ALA A 224 5.72 -16.57 -13.76
N THR A 225 6.53 -17.09 -12.83
CA THR A 225 6.95 -18.50 -12.82
C THR A 225 6.06 -19.41 -12.00
N SER A 226 5.08 -18.83 -11.28
CA SER A 226 4.20 -19.55 -10.36
C SER A 226 2.74 -19.25 -10.67
N HIS A 227 1.85 -20.24 -10.51
CA HIS A 227 0.41 -20.03 -10.50
C HIS A 227 -0.08 -19.39 -9.19
N ALA A 228 0.76 -19.36 -8.16
CA ALA A 228 0.46 -18.70 -6.90
C ALA A 228 0.33 -17.17 -7.12
N ARG A 229 -0.63 -16.59 -6.45
CA ARG A 229 -0.94 -15.16 -6.56
C ARG A 229 -0.87 -14.51 -5.19
N ASP A 230 -0.33 -13.31 -5.14
CA ASP A 230 -0.28 -12.47 -3.96
C ASP A 230 -1.18 -11.25 -4.14
N VAL A 231 -1.81 -10.81 -3.08
CA VAL A 231 -2.39 -9.48 -3.01
C VAL A 231 -1.35 -8.54 -2.45
N VAL A 232 -1.01 -7.52 -3.21
CA VAL A 232 -0.09 -6.46 -2.81
C VAL A 232 -0.90 -5.23 -2.45
N LEU A 233 -0.71 -4.73 -1.23
CA LEU A 233 -1.37 -3.51 -0.77
C LEU A 233 -0.36 -2.63 -0.03
N ASP A 234 -0.54 -1.31 -0.16
CA ASP A 234 0.27 -0.32 0.50
C ASP A 234 -0.52 0.27 1.68
N VAL A 235 0.03 0.20 2.89
CA VAL A 235 -0.66 0.58 4.14
C VAL A 235 0.14 1.59 4.94
N SER A 236 -0.55 2.49 5.63
CA SER A 236 0.07 3.48 6.53
C SER A 236 0.39 2.92 7.92
N ASP A 237 -0.27 1.83 8.34
CA ASP A 237 -0.06 1.20 9.64
C ASP A 237 0.18 -0.31 9.49
N PRO A 238 1.44 -0.74 9.38
CA PRO A 238 1.80 -2.15 9.23
C PRO A 238 1.57 -2.97 10.51
N GLN A 239 1.48 -2.33 11.68
CA GLN A 239 1.34 -3.05 12.96
C GLN A 239 0.01 -3.80 13.06
N ARG A 240 -1.02 -3.34 12.38
CA ARG A 240 -2.31 -4.04 12.30
C ARG A 240 -2.19 -5.41 11.62
N PHE A 241 -1.33 -5.50 10.60
CA PHE A 241 -1.05 -6.75 9.89
C PHE A 241 -0.14 -7.68 10.70
N SER A 242 0.91 -7.13 11.31
CA SER A 242 1.83 -7.94 12.12
C SER A 242 1.17 -8.55 13.37
N ARG A 243 0.19 -7.87 13.98
CA ARG A 243 -0.59 -8.43 15.10
C ARG A 243 -1.53 -9.56 14.68
N ALA A 244 -1.86 -9.63 13.40
CA ALA A 244 -2.78 -10.62 12.83
C ALA A 244 -2.05 -11.62 11.90
N MET A 245 -0.80 -11.95 12.19
CA MET A 245 0.03 -12.82 11.33
C MET A 245 -0.59 -14.18 10.99
N GLN A 246 -1.38 -14.75 11.90
CA GLN A 246 -2.03 -16.05 11.69
C GLN A 246 -3.49 -15.90 11.20
N ALA A 247 -3.96 -14.69 10.98
CA ALA A 247 -5.33 -14.47 10.53
C ALA A 247 -5.48 -14.88 9.06
N ARG A 248 -6.63 -15.43 8.74
CA ARG A 248 -7.08 -15.59 7.36
C ARG A 248 -7.80 -14.32 6.94
N TRP A 249 -7.31 -13.70 5.88
CA TRP A 249 -7.82 -12.45 5.36
C TRP A 249 -8.84 -12.75 4.27
N GLN A 250 -10.01 -12.14 4.35
CA GLN A 250 -10.99 -12.22 3.27
C GLN A 250 -10.62 -11.20 2.19
N VAL A 251 -10.51 -11.69 0.98
CA VAL A 251 -10.22 -10.89 -0.22
C VAL A 251 -11.41 -11.01 -1.15
N ALA A 252 -11.92 -9.89 -1.62
CA ALA A 252 -13.01 -9.84 -2.59
C ALA A 252 -12.57 -9.05 -3.82
N SER A 253 -13.02 -9.47 -5.00
CA SER A 253 -12.81 -8.70 -6.23
C SER A 253 -13.50 -7.34 -6.11
N LEU A 254 -12.82 -6.28 -6.54
CA LEU A 254 -13.41 -4.93 -6.54
C LEU A 254 -14.53 -4.81 -7.58
N THR A 255 -14.39 -5.49 -8.72
CA THR A 255 -15.36 -5.47 -9.82
C THR A 255 -16.57 -6.34 -9.53
N GLU A 256 -16.35 -7.53 -8.95
CA GLU A 256 -17.39 -8.50 -8.62
C GLU A 256 -17.22 -8.96 -7.16
N PRO A 257 -17.80 -8.25 -6.19
CA PRO A 257 -17.63 -8.56 -4.76
C PRO A 257 -18.10 -9.97 -4.32
N ALA A 258 -18.88 -10.65 -5.15
CA ALA A 258 -19.26 -12.04 -4.91
C ALA A 258 -18.10 -13.03 -5.07
N ILE A 259 -17.06 -12.66 -5.86
CA ILE A 259 -15.85 -13.46 -6.04
C ILE A 259 -14.92 -13.18 -4.87
N THR A 260 -14.77 -14.17 -4.01
CA THR A 260 -13.96 -14.07 -2.80
C THR A 260 -12.90 -15.16 -2.73
N ALA A 261 -11.80 -14.86 -2.08
CA ALA A 261 -10.74 -15.80 -1.74
C ALA A 261 -10.23 -15.53 -0.33
N THR A 262 -9.51 -16.48 0.23
CA THR A 262 -8.77 -16.30 1.48
C THR A 262 -7.30 -16.04 1.20
N ALA A 263 -6.69 -15.21 2.02
CA ALA A 263 -5.27 -14.95 1.96
C ALA A 263 -4.61 -15.08 3.33
N VAL A 264 -3.32 -15.35 3.35
CA VAL A 264 -2.48 -15.37 4.54
C VAL A 264 -1.35 -14.36 4.39
N LEU A 265 -0.92 -13.76 5.48
CA LEU A 265 0.19 -12.81 5.44
C LEU A 265 1.47 -13.52 5.01
N ARG A 266 2.08 -13.05 3.95
CA ARG A 266 3.38 -13.51 3.46
C ARG A 266 4.50 -12.70 4.10
N ASP A 267 4.51 -11.40 3.82
CA ASP A 267 5.51 -10.46 4.33
C ASP A 267 5.00 -9.03 4.43
N ILE A 268 5.74 -8.25 5.19
CA ILE A 268 5.56 -6.79 5.30
C ILE A 268 6.92 -6.16 5.03
N SER A 269 6.97 -5.19 4.13
CA SER A 269 8.20 -4.44 3.88
C SER A 269 8.76 -3.86 5.19
N PRO A 270 10.05 -4.06 5.50
CA PRO A 270 10.65 -3.52 6.72
C PRO A 270 10.80 -2.00 6.68
N GLN A 271 10.74 -1.40 5.50
CA GLN A 271 10.88 0.03 5.28
C GLN A 271 9.68 0.57 4.51
N ALA A 272 9.22 1.76 4.90
CA ALA A 272 8.23 2.51 4.14
C ALA A 272 8.82 3.01 2.82
N ASP A 273 8.00 3.04 1.78
CA ASP A 273 8.32 3.71 0.54
C ASP A 273 8.51 5.21 0.82
N PRO A 274 9.63 5.82 0.39
CA PRO A 274 9.96 7.21 0.73
C PRO A 274 9.02 8.23 0.08
N GLN A 275 8.37 7.90 -1.03
CA GLN A 275 7.47 8.81 -1.75
C GLN A 275 6.06 8.77 -1.17
N THR A 276 5.52 7.58 -0.95
CA THR A 276 4.14 7.38 -0.48
C THR A 276 4.02 7.33 1.04
N ARG A 277 5.13 7.05 1.76
CA ARG A 277 5.21 6.83 3.21
C ARG A 277 4.32 5.66 3.67
N THR A 278 4.12 4.68 2.79
CA THR A 278 3.35 3.47 3.05
C THR A 278 4.25 2.25 3.09
N TRP A 279 3.83 1.23 3.83
CA TRP A 279 4.50 -0.06 3.87
C TRP A 279 3.79 -1.02 2.94
N ARG A 280 4.57 -1.74 2.15
CA ARG A 280 4.04 -2.79 1.28
C ARG A 280 3.79 -4.06 2.07
N VAL A 281 2.57 -4.55 1.99
CA VAL A 281 2.13 -5.81 2.58
C VAL A 281 1.79 -6.77 1.44
N ARG A 282 2.26 -8.01 1.54
CA ARG A 282 1.92 -9.09 0.62
C ARG A 282 1.15 -10.17 1.34
N LEU A 283 0.00 -10.51 0.78
CA LEU A 283 -0.85 -11.58 1.28
C LEU A 283 -0.91 -12.66 0.20
N MET A 284 -0.50 -13.87 0.52
CA MET A 284 -0.57 -15.02 -0.39
C MET A 284 -2.02 -15.52 -0.45
N LEU A 285 -2.59 -15.57 -1.64
CA LEU A 285 -3.92 -16.12 -1.88
C LEU A 285 -3.91 -17.64 -1.77
N THR A 286 -4.90 -18.18 -1.08
CA THR A 286 -5.14 -19.62 -1.02
C THR A 286 -6.24 -19.95 -2.01
N ASP A 287 -5.95 -20.83 -2.98
CA ASP A 287 -6.87 -21.30 -4.03
C ASP A 287 -7.65 -20.14 -4.71
N PRO A 288 -6.95 -19.17 -5.33
CA PRO A 288 -7.60 -18.04 -5.97
C PRO A 288 -8.45 -18.50 -7.15
N PRO A 289 -9.72 -18.05 -7.29
CA PRO A 289 -10.51 -18.27 -8.49
C PRO A 289 -9.84 -17.70 -9.74
N ASP A 290 -10.06 -18.31 -10.91
CA ASP A 290 -9.49 -17.82 -12.18
C ASP A 290 -9.86 -16.39 -12.50
N ALA A 291 -11.06 -15.98 -12.11
CA ALA A 291 -11.53 -14.60 -12.25
C ALA A 291 -10.70 -13.55 -11.47
N MET A 292 -9.92 -13.96 -10.46
CA MET A 292 -8.94 -13.12 -9.80
C MET A 292 -7.62 -13.12 -10.59
N ALA A 293 -7.65 -12.60 -11.82
CA ALA A 293 -6.49 -12.53 -12.72
C ALA A 293 -5.39 -11.60 -12.19
N LEU A 294 -4.16 -11.78 -12.71
CA LEU A 294 -3.05 -10.86 -12.44
C LEU A 294 -3.41 -9.45 -12.88
N GLY A 295 -3.06 -8.45 -12.07
CA GLY A 295 -3.42 -7.04 -12.29
C GLY A 295 -4.82 -6.65 -11.82
N ALA A 296 -5.67 -7.60 -11.38
CA ALA A 296 -6.99 -7.27 -10.88
C ALA A 296 -6.94 -6.55 -9.53
N SER A 297 -7.82 -5.55 -9.38
CA SER A 297 -7.99 -4.84 -8.11
C SER A 297 -8.91 -5.62 -7.18
N VAL A 298 -8.50 -5.72 -5.92
CA VAL A 298 -9.23 -6.45 -4.87
C VAL A 298 -9.38 -5.60 -3.61
N THR A 299 -10.34 -5.95 -2.79
CA THR A 299 -10.50 -5.41 -1.44
C THR A 299 -10.15 -6.47 -0.42
N VAL A 300 -9.38 -6.08 0.59
CA VAL A 300 -8.98 -6.91 1.72
C VAL A 300 -9.68 -6.41 2.96
N ALA A 301 -10.47 -7.27 3.61
CA ALA A 301 -11.09 -6.96 4.88
C ALA A 301 -10.09 -7.18 6.01
N LEU A 302 -9.77 -6.12 6.76
CA LEU A 302 -8.94 -6.25 7.94
C LEU A 302 -9.74 -6.96 9.05
N PRO A 303 -9.16 -7.98 9.71
CA PRO A 303 -9.77 -8.56 10.89
C PRO A 303 -9.90 -7.46 11.94
N GLN A 304 -11.12 -7.11 12.27
CA GLN A 304 -11.37 -6.19 13.36
C GLN A 304 -11.30 -6.96 14.66
N THR A 305 -10.59 -6.42 15.62
CA THR A 305 -10.84 -6.75 17.03
C THR A 305 -12.25 -6.23 17.29
N GLN A 306 -13.25 -7.12 17.26
CA GLN A 306 -14.62 -6.74 17.58
C GLN A 306 -14.59 -6.17 19.00
N THR A 307 -14.67 -4.87 19.13
CA THR A 307 -14.98 -4.25 20.41
C THR A 307 -16.48 -4.51 20.59
N PRO A 308 -16.87 -5.42 21.50
CA PRO A 308 -18.28 -5.69 21.72
C PRO A 308 -18.95 -4.38 22.13
N GLY A 309 -20.00 -3.97 21.40
CA GLY A 309 -20.66 -2.71 21.66
C GLY A 309 -21.86 -2.50 20.77
N PHE A 310 -22.64 -1.49 21.10
CA PHE A 310 -23.83 -1.10 20.35
C PHE A 310 -23.54 0.18 19.57
N THR A 311 -23.83 0.20 18.28
CA THR A 311 -23.65 1.39 17.46
C THR A 311 -24.85 2.31 17.59
N VAL A 312 -24.62 3.57 17.97
CA VAL A 312 -25.63 4.60 18.12
C VAL A 312 -25.21 5.85 17.34
N PRO A 313 -26.10 6.53 16.61
CA PRO A 313 -25.76 7.80 15.95
C PRO A 313 -25.19 8.80 16.94
N ALA A 314 -24.15 9.57 16.54
CA ALA A 314 -23.48 10.52 17.42
C ALA A 314 -24.43 11.61 17.97
N CYS A 315 -25.50 11.93 17.25
CA CYS A 315 -26.53 12.87 17.68
C CYS A 315 -27.39 12.41 18.89
N ALA A 316 -27.37 11.10 19.22
CA ALA A 316 -28.04 10.57 20.41
C ALA A 316 -27.24 10.80 21.70
N LEU A 317 -25.91 11.04 21.56
CA LEU A 317 -25.02 11.23 22.70
C LEU A 317 -25.15 12.64 23.26
N THR A 318 -25.32 12.72 24.56
CA THR A 318 -25.27 13.98 25.30
C THR A 318 -24.30 13.88 26.47
N ARG A 319 -24.03 14.97 27.12
CA ARG A 319 -23.20 15.02 28.32
C ARG A 319 -24.01 15.56 29.50
N LEU A 320 -24.16 14.76 30.53
CA LEU A 320 -24.87 15.15 31.75
C LEU A 320 -23.90 15.00 32.93
N ASN A 321 -23.75 16.04 33.74
CA ASN A 321 -22.81 16.06 34.88
C ASN A 321 -21.37 15.63 34.49
N GLY A 322 -20.91 15.99 33.30
CA GLY A 322 -19.57 15.65 32.82
C GLY A 322 -19.44 14.23 32.20
N HIS A 323 -20.47 13.38 32.31
CA HIS A 323 -20.44 12.00 31.81
C HIS A 323 -21.20 11.83 30.49
N PRO A 324 -20.68 10.99 29.56
CA PRO A 324 -21.42 10.61 28.36
C PRO A 324 -22.73 9.91 28.74
N THR A 325 -23.84 10.34 28.19
CA THR A 325 -25.18 9.88 28.60
C THR A 325 -26.05 9.74 27.37
N LEU A 326 -26.88 8.68 27.34
CA LEU A 326 -27.97 8.49 26.38
C LEU A 326 -29.29 8.65 27.09
N PHE A 327 -30.31 9.15 26.38
CA PHE A 327 -31.68 9.09 26.87
C PHE A 327 -32.39 7.84 26.35
N ILE A 328 -32.98 7.08 27.26
CA ILE A 328 -33.72 5.86 26.97
C ILE A 328 -35.20 6.10 27.32
N ILE A 329 -36.11 5.60 26.48
CA ILE A 329 -37.53 5.67 26.72
C ILE A 329 -37.94 4.49 27.64
N ASP A 330 -38.46 4.81 28.82
CA ASP A 330 -38.99 3.79 29.76
C ASP A 330 -40.40 3.29 29.39
N ALA A 331 -40.90 2.34 30.16
CA ALA A 331 -42.23 1.77 29.97
C ALA A 331 -43.38 2.80 30.16
N GLN A 332 -43.10 3.90 30.87
CA GLN A 332 -44.05 4.99 31.13
C GLN A 332 -43.92 6.13 30.12
N GLN A 333 -43.18 5.90 29.01
CA GLN A 333 -42.86 6.90 27.97
C GLN A 333 -42.16 8.14 28.52
N ARG A 334 -41.22 7.96 29.43
CA ARG A 334 -40.36 9.03 29.97
C ARG A 334 -38.95 8.88 29.52
N ALA A 335 -38.27 10.00 29.27
CA ALA A 335 -36.85 10.06 28.89
C ALA A 335 -35.99 9.89 30.15
N GLN A 336 -35.35 8.74 30.29
CA GLN A 336 -34.44 8.43 31.40
C GLN A 336 -32.98 8.58 30.93
N PRO A 337 -32.18 9.46 31.57
CA PRO A 337 -30.76 9.57 31.27
C PRO A 337 -30.04 8.34 31.81
N ARG A 338 -29.23 7.71 30.96
CA ARG A 338 -28.39 6.55 31.32
C ARG A 338 -26.95 6.83 30.97
N PRO A 339 -26.03 6.87 31.95
CA PRO A 339 -24.61 6.96 31.70
C PRO A 339 -24.12 5.77 30.88
N VAL A 340 -23.22 6.04 29.91
CA VAL A 340 -22.70 5.00 29.02
C VAL A 340 -21.19 5.05 28.95
N THR A 341 -20.58 3.90 28.68
CA THR A 341 -19.14 3.78 28.41
C THR A 341 -18.92 3.73 26.92
N ILE A 342 -18.14 4.64 26.40
CA ILE A 342 -17.83 4.72 24.97
C ILE A 342 -16.62 3.87 24.68
N ALA A 343 -16.72 2.99 23.68
CA ALA A 343 -15.62 2.19 23.17
C ALA A 343 -14.85 2.94 22.09
N GLN A 344 -15.58 3.56 21.14
CA GLN A 344 -14.97 4.21 19.99
C GLN A 344 -15.92 5.26 19.41
N TYR A 345 -15.34 6.34 18.84
CA TYR A 345 -16.05 7.30 17.97
C TYR A 345 -15.75 6.95 16.52
N THR A 346 -16.77 7.00 15.67
CA THR A 346 -16.66 6.94 14.21
C THR A 346 -17.04 8.30 13.60
N SER A 347 -17.08 8.43 12.28
CA SER A 347 -17.41 9.70 11.61
C SER A 347 -18.82 10.22 11.92
N ASP A 348 -19.79 9.33 12.10
CA ASP A 348 -21.23 9.63 12.22
C ASP A 348 -21.91 8.93 13.40
N SER A 349 -21.21 8.00 14.05
CA SER A 349 -21.77 7.16 15.12
C SER A 349 -20.77 6.97 16.28
N VAL A 350 -21.26 6.39 17.36
CA VAL A 350 -20.49 6.06 18.56
C VAL A 350 -20.76 4.61 18.94
N ILE A 351 -19.70 3.87 19.20
CA ILE A 351 -19.78 2.48 19.71
C ILE A 351 -19.81 2.53 21.23
N ILE A 352 -20.88 2.03 21.80
CA ILE A 352 -21.10 2.00 23.25
C ILE A 352 -20.71 0.61 23.78
N ALA A 353 -19.71 0.56 24.65
CA ALA A 353 -19.23 -0.68 25.27
C ALA A 353 -20.14 -1.16 26.42
N GLY A 354 -20.88 -0.26 27.06
CA GLY A 354 -21.72 -0.58 28.20
C GLY A 354 -22.68 0.53 28.58
N GLY A 355 -23.70 0.18 29.38
CA GLY A 355 -24.75 1.12 29.83
C GLY A 355 -26.07 0.97 29.08
N VAL A 356 -26.13 0.23 27.97
CA VAL A 356 -27.33 -0.08 27.21
C VAL A 356 -27.54 -1.60 27.08
N ARG A 357 -28.78 -2.03 26.84
CA ARG A 357 -29.14 -3.43 26.63
C ARG A 357 -29.84 -3.60 25.28
N PRO A 358 -29.78 -4.78 24.67
CA PRO A 358 -30.60 -5.09 23.50
C PRO A 358 -32.09 -4.87 23.82
N GLY A 359 -32.81 -4.19 22.92
CA GLY A 359 -34.20 -3.81 23.10
C GLY A 359 -34.42 -2.43 23.72
N ASP A 360 -33.41 -1.77 24.27
CA ASP A 360 -33.54 -0.39 24.77
C ASP A 360 -33.87 0.58 23.61
N LYS A 361 -34.84 1.47 23.85
CA LYS A 361 -35.26 2.52 22.91
C LYS A 361 -34.48 3.79 23.19
N VAL A 362 -33.38 4.02 22.43
CA VAL A 362 -32.52 5.20 22.58
C VAL A 362 -33.06 6.35 21.76
N ILE A 363 -33.18 7.54 22.37
CA ILE A 363 -33.64 8.75 21.69
C ILE A 363 -32.48 9.28 20.82
N VAL A 364 -32.75 9.44 19.52
CA VAL A 364 -31.73 9.91 18.53
C VAL A 364 -31.98 11.33 18.04
N ALA A 365 -33.17 11.87 18.22
CA ALA A 365 -33.47 13.25 17.85
C ALA A 365 -34.23 13.98 18.97
N GLY A 366 -33.87 15.27 19.19
CA GLY A 366 -34.47 16.10 20.25
C GLY A 366 -33.70 16.06 21.58
N VAL A 367 -32.61 15.33 21.67
CA VAL A 367 -31.83 15.04 22.90
C VAL A 367 -31.40 16.30 23.64
N SER A 368 -30.99 17.37 22.95
CA SER A 368 -30.44 18.59 23.55
C SER A 368 -31.42 19.42 24.38
N LYS A 369 -32.73 19.15 24.22
CA LYS A 369 -33.80 19.91 24.90
C LYS A 369 -34.56 19.04 25.92
N LEU A 370 -34.18 17.78 26.11
CA LEU A 370 -34.85 16.85 27.03
C LEU A 370 -34.35 17.01 28.46
N ARG A 371 -35.28 16.88 29.40
CA ARG A 371 -34.99 16.80 30.82
C ARG A 371 -35.19 15.36 31.33
N ALA A 372 -34.45 15.01 32.36
CA ALA A 372 -34.64 13.71 33.02
C ALA A 372 -36.08 13.54 33.51
N GLY A 373 -36.74 12.40 33.18
CA GLY A 373 -38.10 12.09 33.56
C GLY A 373 -39.17 12.77 32.71
N GLU A 374 -38.83 13.58 31.71
CA GLU A 374 -39.79 14.25 30.82
C GLU A 374 -40.60 13.24 30.00
N LYS A 375 -41.93 13.44 29.91
CA LYS A 375 -42.80 12.58 29.12
C LYS A 375 -42.62 12.85 27.63
N VAL A 376 -42.38 11.81 26.85
CA VAL A 376 -42.11 11.89 25.40
C VAL A 376 -43.15 11.08 24.61
N ILE A 377 -43.38 11.48 23.36
CA ILE A 377 -44.19 10.70 22.41
C ILE A 377 -43.20 10.02 21.47
N PRO A 378 -43.07 8.68 21.50
CA PRO A 378 -42.25 7.94 20.56
C PRO A 378 -42.81 8.15 19.13
N GLY A 379 -42.01 8.76 18.26
CA GLY A 379 -42.29 8.88 16.84
C GLY A 379 -41.78 7.66 16.07
N GLU A 380 -41.38 7.86 14.81
CA GLU A 380 -40.86 6.77 13.99
C GLU A 380 -39.53 6.18 14.56
N ALA A 381 -39.48 4.85 14.57
CA ALA A 381 -38.23 4.13 14.79
C ALA A 381 -37.29 4.32 13.57
N MET A 382 -36.03 4.56 13.83
CA MET A 382 -35.01 4.73 12.80
C MET A 382 -34.41 3.38 12.44
#